data_949b7fd3fd66c12201038c2f0aab6565
#
_entry.id   949b7fd3fd66c12201038c2f0aab6565
#
_cell.length_a   1.000
_cell.length_b   1.000
_cell.length_c   1.000
_cell.angle_alpha   90.00
_cell.angle_beta   90.00
_cell.angle_gamma   90.00
#
_symmetry.space_group_name_H-M   'P 1'
#
loop_
_entity.id
_entity.type
_entity.pdbx_description
1 polymer ?
#
loop_
_entity_poly.entity_id
_entity_poly.type
_entity_poly.pdbx_seq_one_letter_code
_entity_poly.pdbx_strand_id
1 'polypeptide(L)'
;MSDKPLSFWGGYDANTGEIIDRRHPLSGETAAGKVLALPFSRGSSTTAAVLLESIRGGTAPAAILTIGVDTFYALAAIVAEELFNETMPILSLTPGDFEMLHNGDTAKISQSGEIAISTQ
;
A
#
# COMPACT_ATOMS: atom_id res chain seq x y z
N MET A 1 3.53 -8.33 2.05
CA MET A 1 4.48 -7.67 2.96
C MET A 1 5.89 -7.77 2.41
N SER A 2 6.65 -6.70 2.42
CA SER A 2 8.05 -6.68 2.00
C SER A 2 8.86 -5.78 2.93
N ASP A 3 10.11 -6.14 3.15
CA ASP A 3 11.07 -5.31 3.88
C ASP A 3 11.77 -4.29 2.98
N LYS A 4 11.42 -4.27 1.68
CA LYS A 4 11.98 -3.33 0.72
C LYS A 4 10.90 -2.39 0.22
N PRO A 5 11.22 -1.09 0.04
CA PRO A 5 10.26 -0.14 -0.53
C PRO A 5 9.97 -0.47 -1.99
N LEU A 6 8.82 -0.04 -2.46
CA LEU A 6 8.40 -0.20 -3.84
C LEU A 6 8.19 1.18 -4.45
N SER A 7 8.75 1.39 -5.66
CA SER A 7 8.41 2.56 -6.45
C SER A 7 7.17 2.23 -7.28
N PHE A 8 6.09 2.99 -7.08
CA PHE A 8 4.88 2.80 -7.87
C PHE A 8 5.09 3.22 -9.32
N TRP A 9 6.00 4.17 -9.56
CA TRP A 9 6.39 4.52 -10.91
C TRP A 9 7.27 3.41 -11.49
N GLY A 10 6.74 2.69 -12.48
CA GLY A 10 7.45 1.59 -13.12
C GLY A 10 7.46 0.28 -12.34
N GLY A 11 7.02 0.27 -11.09
CA GLY A 11 7.01 -0.94 -10.26
C GLY A 11 5.61 -1.48 -9.98
N TYR A 12 4.58 -0.72 -10.31
CA TYR A 12 3.19 -1.11 -10.05
C TYR A 12 2.36 -0.86 -11.29
N ASP A 13 1.62 -1.86 -11.73
CA ASP A 13 0.74 -1.74 -12.89
C ASP A 13 -0.60 -1.17 -12.44
N ALA A 14 -0.87 0.09 -12.80
CA ALA A 14 -2.11 0.77 -12.42
C ALA A 14 -3.35 0.15 -13.07
N ASN A 15 -3.19 -0.64 -14.11
CA ASN A 15 -4.32 -1.29 -14.79
C ASN A 15 -4.72 -2.61 -14.12
N THR A 16 -3.79 -3.30 -13.46
CA THR A 16 -4.04 -4.63 -12.91
C THR A 16 -3.81 -4.73 -11.42
N GLY A 17 -2.98 -3.84 -10.83
CA GLY A 17 -2.56 -3.95 -9.45
C GLY A 17 -1.42 -4.92 -9.23
N GLU A 18 -0.76 -5.37 -10.29
CA GLU A 18 0.38 -6.27 -10.19
C GLU A 18 1.67 -5.52 -9.88
N ILE A 19 2.51 -6.10 -9.03
CA ILE A 19 3.86 -5.60 -8.77
C ILE A 19 4.77 -6.11 -9.85
N ILE A 20 5.20 -5.19 -10.73
CA ILE A 20 5.93 -5.53 -11.96
C ILE A 20 7.44 -5.25 -11.88
N ASP A 21 7.92 -4.68 -10.78
CA ASP A 21 9.35 -4.52 -10.56
C ASP A 21 9.98 -5.89 -10.30
N ARG A 22 10.72 -6.40 -11.29
CA ARG A 22 11.32 -7.74 -11.23
C ARG A 22 12.36 -7.90 -10.12
N ARG A 23 12.88 -6.81 -9.59
CA ARG A 23 13.88 -6.82 -8.50
C ARG A 23 13.22 -6.80 -7.12
N HIS A 24 11.93 -6.57 -7.06
CA HIS A 24 11.22 -6.50 -5.80
C HIS A 24 10.82 -7.89 -5.31
N PRO A 25 10.89 -8.16 -3.99
CA PRO A 25 10.49 -9.47 -3.45
C PRO A 25 9.05 -9.88 -3.78
N LEU A 26 8.16 -8.91 -3.98
CA LEU A 26 6.75 -9.18 -4.29
C LEU A 26 6.46 -9.21 -5.79
N SER A 27 7.49 -9.24 -6.65
CA SER A 27 7.32 -9.25 -8.10
C SER A 27 6.38 -10.37 -8.54
N GLY A 28 5.40 -10.03 -9.38
CA GLY A 28 4.39 -10.97 -9.85
C GLY A 28 3.17 -11.09 -8.97
N GLU A 29 3.20 -10.56 -7.76
CA GLU A 29 2.04 -10.55 -6.87
C GLU A 29 1.07 -9.45 -7.26
N THR A 30 -0.23 -9.73 -7.18
CA THR A 30 -1.26 -8.73 -7.40
C THR A 30 -1.72 -8.17 -6.06
N ALA A 31 -1.52 -6.87 -5.87
CA ALA A 31 -1.85 -6.20 -4.61
C ALA A 31 -3.26 -5.59 -4.60
N ALA A 32 -3.95 -5.58 -5.74
CA ALA A 32 -5.30 -5.02 -5.82
C ALA A 32 -6.23 -5.70 -4.83
N GLY A 33 -6.90 -4.90 -4.00
CA GLY A 33 -7.84 -5.39 -2.99
C GLY A 33 -7.20 -6.05 -1.78
N LYS A 34 -5.87 -6.09 -1.71
CA LYS A 34 -5.14 -6.69 -0.60
C LYS A 34 -4.46 -5.60 0.23
N VAL A 35 -4.12 -5.93 1.47
CA VAL A 35 -3.34 -5.04 2.33
C VAL A 35 -1.87 -5.17 1.94
N LEU A 36 -1.26 -4.06 1.52
CA LEU A 36 0.13 -4.02 1.11
C LEU A 36 0.96 -3.38 2.24
N ALA A 37 1.94 -4.11 2.75
CA ALA A 37 2.82 -3.62 3.80
C ALA A 37 4.22 -3.39 3.24
N LEU A 38 4.66 -2.13 3.27
CA LEU A 38 5.95 -1.67 2.76
C LEU A 38 6.58 -0.74 3.81
N PRO A 39 7.93 -0.75 3.96
CA PRO A 39 8.53 0.09 5.00
C PRO A 39 8.31 1.59 4.78
N PHE A 40 8.40 2.06 3.54
CA PHE A 40 8.17 3.46 3.18
C PHE A 40 7.98 3.55 1.66
N SER A 41 7.55 4.72 1.18
CA SER A 41 7.47 4.97 -0.26
C SER A 41 8.85 5.18 -0.85
N ARG A 42 9.00 4.87 -2.14
CA ARG A 42 10.21 5.12 -2.89
C ARG A 42 9.84 5.94 -4.12
N GLY A 43 10.59 7.00 -4.37
CA GLY A 43 10.33 7.91 -5.48
C GLY A 43 9.80 9.24 -4.97
N SER A 44 9.16 9.98 -5.86
CA SER A 44 8.72 11.35 -5.62
C SER A 44 7.19 11.46 -5.77
N SER A 45 6.72 12.63 -6.14
CA SER A 45 5.31 12.89 -6.42
C SER A 45 4.71 11.95 -7.47
N THR A 46 5.52 11.33 -8.34
CA THR A 46 5.05 10.34 -9.31
C THR A 46 4.49 9.09 -8.64
N THR A 47 5.02 8.71 -7.48
CA THR A 47 4.47 7.61 -6.67
C THR A 47 3.01 7.90 -6.31
N ALA A 48 2.75 9.11 -5.83
CA ALA A 48 1.39 9.52 -5.48
C ALA A 48 0.46 9.52 -6.70
N ALA A 49 0.98 9.96 -7.86
CA ALA A 49 0.18 9.99 -9.09
C ALA A 49 -0.22 8.58 -9.55
N VAL A 50 0.71 7.62 -9.54
CA VAL A 50 0.40 6.23 -9.92
C VAL A 50 -0.58 5.60 -8.95
N LEU A 51 -0.38 5.80 -7.65
CA LEU A 51 -1.28 5.27 -6.62
C LEU A 51 -2.68 5.86 -6.77
N LEU A 52 -2.78 7.17 -7.01
CA LEU A 52 -4.05 7.84 -7.20
C LEU A 52 -4.79 7.28 -8.42
N GLU A 53 -4.10 7.05 -9.52
CA GLU A 53 -4.69 6.43 -10.71
C GLU A 53 -5.18 5.01 -10.43
N SER A 54 -4.44 4.25 -9.62
CA SER A 54 -4.84 2.90 -9.20
C SER A 54 -6.11 2.94 -8.35
N ILE A 55 -6.23 3.91 -7.45
CA ILE A 55 -7.42 4.08 -6.62
C ILE A 55 -8.62 4.40 -7.52
N ARG A 56 -8.45 5.31 -8.45
CA ARG A 56 -9.52 5.69 -9.39
C ARG A 56 -9.98 4.51 -10.22
N GLY A 57 -9.04 3.68 -10.67
CA GLY A 57 -9.32 2.52 -11.53
C GLY A 57 -9.75 1.26 -10.80
N GLY A 58 -9.76 1.25 -9.47
CA GLY A 58 -10.16 0.08 -8.68
C GLY A 58 -9.09 -1.00 -8.56
N THR A 59 -7.84 -0.68 -8.86
CA THR A 59 -6.71 -1.64 -8.82
C THR A 59 -5.74 -1.35 -7.68
N ALA A 60 -6.06 -0.41 -6.80
CA ALA A 60 -5.21 -0.10 -5.66
C ALA A 60 -5.29 -1.19 -4.59
N PRO A 61 -4.28 -1.27 -3.70
CA PRO A 61 -4.41 -2.07 -2.49
C PRO A 61 -5.61 -1.62 -1.66
N ALA A 62 -6.14 -2.52 -0.84
CA ALA A 62 -7.22 -2.17 0.08
C ALA A 62 -6.73 -1.22 1.17
N ALA A 63 -5.47 -1.33 1.56
CA ALA A 63 -4.80 -0.46 2.51
C ALA A 63 -3.29 -0.59 2.36
N ILE A 64 -2.54 0.41 2.81
CA ILE A 64 -1.08 0.34 2.86
C ILE A 64 -0.63 0.54 4.32
N LEU A 65 0.25 -0.35 4.77
CA LEU A 65 0.88 -0.28 6.09
C LEU A 65 2.35 0.09 5.90
N THR A 66 2.82 1.08 6.66
CA THR A 66 4.20 1.57 6.55
C THR A 66 4.85 1.63 7.93
N ILE A 67 6.17 1.73 7.96
CA ILE A 67 6.91 2.04 9.19
C ILE A 67 6.92 3.56 9.32
N GLY A 68 6.16 4.07 10.28
CA GLY A 68 6.02 5.52 10.46
C GLY A 68 5.16 6.18 9.39
N VAL A 69 5.02 7.49 9.47
CA VAL A 69 4.17 8.25 8.56
C VAL A 69 4.86 8.43 7.21
N ASP A 70 4.14 8.09 6.13
CA ASP A 70 4.62 8.31 4.77
C ASP A 70 3.73 9.35 4.10
N THR A 71 4.30 10.52 3.82
CA THR A 71 3.54 11.66 3.31
C THR A 71 3.06 11.48 1.87
N PHE A 72 3.80 10.73 1.05
CA PHE A 72 3.38 10.52 -0.35
C PHE A 72 2.16 9.62 -0.44
N TYR A 73 2.14 8.54 0.32
CA TYR A 73 0.97 7.66 0.37
C TYR A 73 -0.22 8.37 1.02
N ALA A 74 0.02 9.11 2.10
CA ALA A 74 -1.03 9.85 2.79
C ALA A 74 -1.63 10.91 1.87
N LEU A 75 -0.82 11.61 1.09
CA LEU A 75 -1.28 12.62 0.14
C LEU A 75 -2.19 11.99 -0.91
N ALA A 76 -1.79 10.87 -1.49
CA ALA A 76 -2.60 10.17 -2.49
C ALA A 76 -3.95 9.75 -1.92
N ALA A 77 -3.97 9.23 -0.69
CA ALA A 77 -5.20 8.81 -0.03
C ALA A 77 -6.15 9.98 0.22
N ILE A 78 -5.61 11.12 0.66
CA ILE A 78 -6.40 12.34 0.90
C ILE A 78 -7.00 12.86 -0.40
N VAL A 79 -6.21 12.92 -1.47
CA VAL A 79 -6.68 13.42 -2.77
C VAL A 79 -7.75 12.48 -3.33
N ALA A 80 -7.59 11.17 -3.19
CA ALA A 80 -8.58 10.21 -3.67
C ALA A 80 -9.92 10.37 -2.96
N GLU A 81 -9.91 10.60 -1.65
CA GLU A 81 -11.12 10.83 -0.88
C GLU A 81 -11.83 12.11 -1.34
N GLU A 82 -11.05 13.17 -1.56
CA GLU A 82 -11.60 14.47 -1.99
C GLU A 82 -12.14 14.45 -3.41
N LEU A 83 -11.43 13.82 -4.34
CA LEU A 83 -11.78 13.87 -5.77
C LEU A 83 -12.71 12.74 -6.21
N PHE A 84 -12.53 11.54 -5.64
CA PHE A 84 -13.21 10.34 -6.11
C PHE A 84 -14.16 9.74 -5.09
N ASN A 85 -14.19 10.28 -3.88
CA ASN A 85 -14.95 9.73 -2.75
C ASN A 85 -14.56 8.27 -2.48
N GLU A 86 -13.30 7.93 -2.74
CA GLU A 86 -12.75 6.60 -2.50
C GLU A 86 -11.82 6.66 -1.30
N THR A 87 -11.92 5.66 -0.42
CA THR A 87 -11.12 5.60 0.79
C THR A 87 -10.12 4.45 0.68
N MET A 88 -8.83 4.78 0.87
CA MET A 88 -7.78 3.77 1.01
C MET A 88 -6.97 4.10 2.26
N PRO A 89 -7.13 3.34 3.35
CA PRO A 89 -6.42 3.64 4.59
C PRO A 89 -4.90 3.51 4.43
N ILE A 90 -4.17 4.47 5.00
CA ILE A 90 -2.72 4.43 5.14
C ILE A 90 -2.43 4.45 6.63
N LEU A 91 -1.82 3.39 7.13
CA LEU A 91 -1.58 3.24 8.56
C LEU A 91 -0.09 3.05 8.84
N SER A 92 0.39 3.73 9.89
CA SER A 92 1.78 3.63 10.28
C SER A 92 1.93 2.65 11.43
N LEU A 93 2.99 1.85 11.37
CA LEU A 93 3.35 0.88 12.40
C LEU A 93 4.71 1.23 12.97
N THR A 94 4.98 0.76 14.20
CA THR A 94 6.34 0.76 14.71
C THR A 94 7.17 -0.28 13.94
N PRO A 95 8.51 -0.14 13.90
CA PRO A 95 9.35 -1.16 13.26
C PRO A 95 9.12 -2.56 13.82
N GLY A 96 8.93 -2.68 15.14
CA GLY A 96 8.67 -3.98 15.78
C GLY A 96 7.37 -4.61 15.32
N ASP A 97 6.31 -3.83 15.23
CA ASP A 97 5.02 -4.32 14.76
C ASP A 97 5.09 -4.72 13.28
N PHE A 98 5.82 -3.93 12.48
CA PHE A 98 5.99 -4.24 11.06
C PHE A 98 6.73 -5.57 10.85
N GLU A 99 7.75 -5.84 11.66
CA GLU A 99 8.54 -7.08 11.57
C GLU A 99 7.73 -8.33 11.92
N MET A 100 6.61 -8.17 12.63
CA MET A 100 5.74 -9.29 12.98
C MET A 100 4.80 -9.70 11.84
N LEU A 101 4.76 -8.94 10.76
CA LEU A 101 3.90 -9.26 9.62
C LEU A 101 4.52 -10.34 8.75
N HIS A 102 3.67 -11.21 8.19
CA HIS A 102 4.09 -12.26 7.25
C HIS A 102 3.15 -12.25 6.04
N ASN A 103 3.68 -12.62 4.89
CA ASN A 103 2.86 -12.78 3.69
C ASN A 103 1.78 -13.83 3.94
N GLY A 104 0.57 -13.52 3.50
CA GLY A 104 -0.56 -14.41 3.67
C GLY A 104 -1.34 -14.21 4.95
N ASP A 105 -0.86 -13.37 5.87
CA ASP A 105 -1.61 -13.01 7.07
C ASP A 105 -2.88 -12.25 6.68
N THR A 106 -3.93 -12.44 7.46
CA THR A 106 -5.16 -11.68 7.28
C THR A 106 -5.13 -10.45 8.19
N ALA A 107 -5.34 -9.28 7.61
CA ALA A 107 -5.40 -8.02 8.33
C ALA A 107 -6.82 -7.48 8.33
N LYS A 108 -7.32 -7.11 9.50
CA LYS A 108 -8.59 -6.41 9.66
C LYS A 108 -8.30 -5.01 10.16
N ILE A 109 -8.82 -4.02 9.45
CA ILE A 109 -8.62 -2.61 9.78
C ILE A 109 -9.97 -2.00 10.11
N SER A 110 -10.11 -1.49 11.32
CA SER A 110 -11.33 -0.82 11.75
C SER A 110 -11.37 0.62 11.23
N GLN A 111 -12.55 1.23 11.27
CA GLN A 111 -12.71 2.64 10.87
C GLN A 111 -11.93 3.57 11.79
N SER A 112 -11.66 3.18 13.02
CA SER A 112 -10.86 3.96 13.96
C SER A 112 -9.36 3.83 13.74
N GLY A 113 -8.91 2.99 12.81
CA GLY A 113 -7.50 2.78 12.49
C GLY A 113 -6.84 1.66 13.28
N GLU A 114 -7.61 0.85 13.99
CA GLU A 114 -7.07 -0.31 14.69
C GLU A 114 -6.83 -1.45 13.70
N ILE A 115 -5.71 -2.15 13.87
CA ILE A 115 -5.31 -3.25 13.00
C ILE A 115 -5.26 -4.53 13.82
N ALA A 116 -5.97 -5.56 13.34
CA ALA A 116 -5.87 -6.90 13.90
C ALA A 116 -5.28 -7.83 12.84
N ILE A 117 -4.21 -8.53 13.19
CA ILE A 117 -3.51 -9.46 12.30
C ILE A 117 -3.78 -10.88 12.76
N SER A 118 -4.21 -11.73 11.82
CA SER A 118 -4.42 -13.15 12.05
C SER A 118 -3.49 -13.95 11.14
N THR A 119 -2.75 -14.88 11.71
CA THR A 119 -1.91 -15.78 10.93
C THR A 119 -2.77 -16.85 10.25
N GLN A 120 -2.32 -17.24 9.08
CA GLN A 120 -2.98 -18.34 8.38
C GLN A 120 -2.70 -19.69 9.02
#